data_28e0fbdcb605428c0ec29324dcd524b0
#
_entry.id   28e0fbdcb605428c0ec29324dcd524b0
#
_cell.length_a   1.000
_cell.length_b   1.000
_cell.length_c   1.000
_cell.angle_alpha   90.00
_cell.angle_beta   90.00
_cell.angle_gamma   90.00
#
_symmetry.space_group_name_H-M   'P 1'
#
loop_
_entity.id
_entity.type
_entity.pdbx_description
1 polymer ?
#
loop_
_entity_poly.entity_id
_entity_poly.type
_entity_poly.pdbx_seq_one_letter_code
_entity_poly.pdbx_strand_id
1 'polypeptide(L)'
;MVKKEYVCNKGKKSSIVIEDLSFEIKPGSTFILGFAGIGLIGPIIANTLIDQLPDIREIGFLTSEYLPPISVFYKGVLKHPFRLYYSPSKNLIVGISEVPFQVSTAYNDLSKTICNWALSEDVKAKEILIFQGIPQQLGVIDDYPVYFAAEENMIKKLKDLNLEIEPVEKGIIVGPEATVLNEALSNKLDAYALFTPVLEIPTPEGAASIIAILNKIYKLKIDTAQLMEQGKEIKAKMLELAQKAQEYQKQQQLPSSPKEGYTQYFQ
;
A
#
# COMPACT_ATOMS: atom_id res chain seq x y z
N MET A 1 28.22 -13.62 -4.28
CA MET A 1 26.87 -13.86 -3.72
C MET A 1 26.08 -14.67 -4.75
N VAL A 2 25.54 -15.83 -4.38
CA VAL A 2 24.71 -16.61 -5.28
C VAL A 2 23.30 -16.03 -5.19
N LYS A 3 22.79 -15.49 -6.30
CA LYS A 3 21.40 -15.02 -6.41
C LYS A 3 20.53 -16.17 -6.86
N LYS A 4 19.36 -16.33 -6.24
CA LYS A 4 18.33 -17.26 -6.66
C LYS A 4 17.22 -16.49 -7.34
N GLU A 5 16.98 -16.76 -8.61
CA GLU A 5 15.95 -16.10 -9.40
C GLU A 5 14.73 -17.02 -9.59
N TYR A 6 13.55 -16.49 -9.30
CA TYR A 6 12.28 -17.16 -9.52
C TYR A 6 11.58 -16.57 -10.75
N VAL A 7 11.59 -17.30 -11.85
CA VAL A 7 10.91 -16.91 -13.07
C VAL A 7 9.55 -17.59 -13.15
N CYS A 8 8.51 -16.81 -13.17
CA CYS A 8 7.13 -17.27 -13.13
C CYS A 8 6.71 -18.14 -14.31
N ASN A 9 7.08 -17.76 -15.51
CA ASN A 9 6.78 -18.48 -16.75
C ASN A 9 7.82 -18.17 -17.81
N LYS A 10 8.16 -19.16 -18.63
CA LYS A 10 9.06 -18.98 -19.76
C LYS A 10 8.51 -17.92 -20.73
N GLY A 11 9.25 -16.86 -20.97
CA GLY A 11 8.84 -15.75 -21.83
C GLY A 11 8.09 -14.60 -21.13
N LYS A 12 7.94 -14.65 -19.81
CA LYS A 12 7.36 -13.57 -18.99
C LYS A 12 8.40 -12.54 -18.59
N LYS A 13 7.91 -11.39 -18.15
CA LYS A 13 8.70 -10.17 -18.01
C LYS A 13 9.01 -9.80 -16.55
N SER A 14 8.53 -10.60 -15.61
CA SER A 14 8.75 -10.38 -14.18
C SER A 14 9.43 -11.57 -13.52
N SER A 15 10.31 -11.28 -12.57
CA SER A 15 10.94 -12.31 -11.74
C SER A 15 11.20 -11.79 -10.31
N ILE A 16 11.30 -12.73 -9.36
CA ILE A 16 11.74 -12.44 -8.01
C ILE A 16 13.18 -12.92 -7.88
N VAL A 17 14.05 -12.02 -7.41
CA VAL A 17 15.46 -12.27 -7.15
C VAL A 17 15.69 -12.24 -5.65
N ILE A 18 16.14 -13.35 -5.09
CA ILE A 18 16.53 -13.43 -3.68
C ILE A 18 18.05 -13.27 -3.59
N GLU A 19 18.48 -12.26 -2.84
CA GLU A 19 19.90 -11.92 -2.68
C GLU A 19 20.48 -12.40 -1.36
N ASP A 20 19.70 -12.41 -0.28
CA ASP A 20 20.15 -12.90 1.02
C ASP A 20 19.75 -14.37 1.21
N LEU A 21 20.72 -15.26 1.05
CA LEU A 21 20.56 -16.69 1.26
C LEU A 21 21.08 -17.16 2.63
N SER A 22 21.35 -16.23 3.55
CA SER A 22 21.87 -16.56 4.88
C SER A 22 20.86 -17.25 5.79
N PHE A 23 19.60 -17.32 5.39
CA PHE A 23 18.53 -17.99 6.13
C PHE A 23 17.46 -18.57 5.16
N GLU A 24 16.67 -19.49 5.70
CA GLU A 24 15.52 -20.05 4.99
C GLU A 24 14.24 -19.41 5.47
N ILE A 25 13.31 -19.14 4.54
CA ILE A 25 11.95 -18.74 4.87
C ILE A 25 11.23 -19.95 5.46
N LYS A 26 10.68 -19.81 6.65
CA LYS A 26 9.95 -20.91 7.29
C LYS A 26 8.63 -21.14 6.57
N PRO A 27 8.25 -22.40 6.28
CA PRO A 27 6.94 -22.72 5.74
C PRO A 27 5.79 -22.12 6.56
N GLY A 28 4.70 -21.75 5.90
CA GLY A 28 3.55 -21.15 6.56
C GLY A 28 3.73 -19.66 6.88
N SER A 29 4.63 -18.97 6.16
CA SER A 29 4.77 -17.52 6.26
C SER A 29 3.50 -16.79 5.82
N THR A 30 3.24 -15.62 6.42
CA THR A 30 2.27 -14.65 5.91
C THR A 30 2.97 -13.70 4.97
N PHE A 31 2.40 -13.47 3.79
CA PHE A 31 2.93 -12.53 2.83
C PHE A 31 2.09 -11.23 2.80
N ILE A 32 2.63 -10.17 3.37
CA ILE A 32 2.02 -8.84 3.42
C ILE A 32 2.52 -8.03 2.22
N LEU A 33 1.60 -7.45 1.45
CA LEU A 33 1.91 -6.67 0.24
C LEU A 33 1.39 -5.23 0.37
N GLY A 34 2.31 -4.28 0.31
CA GLY A 34 2.01 -2.84 0.28
C GLY A 34 2.27 -2.26 -1.10
N PHE A 35 1.22 -2.08 -1.90
CA PHE A 35 1.27 -1.39 -3.20
C PHE A 35 0.95 0.09 -3.05
N ALA A 36 1.57 0.93 -3.89
CA ALA A 36 1.25 2.35 -3.97
C ALA A 36 -0.14 2.54 -4.59
N GLY A 37 -1.09 2.89 -3.74
CA GLY A 37 -2.47 3.18 -4.08
C GLY A 37 -2.96 4.47 -3.41
N ILE A 38 -4.28 4.71 -3.48
CA ILE A 38 -4.91 5.90 -2.88
C ILE A 38 -4.64 5.92 -1.38
N GLY A 39 -4.30 7.10 -0.85
CA GLY A 39 -3.95 7.28 0.57
C GLY A 39 -2.58 6.72 0.97
N LEU A 40 -1.84 6.07 0.05
CA LEU A 40 -0.55 5.41 0.29
C LEU A 40 -0.58 4.41 1.46
N ILE A 41 -1.74 3.82 1.75
CA ILE A 41 -1.94 2.92 2.90
C ILE A 41 -0.93 1.76 2.87
N GLY A 42 -0.80 1.08 1.74
CA GLY A 42 0.12 -0.06 1.59
C GLY A 42 1.57 0.29 1.89
N PRO A 43 2.17 1.29 1.24
CA PRO A 43 3.54 1.73 1.51
C PRO A 43 3.76 2.22 2.95
N ILE A 44 2.81 2.95 3.54
CA ILE A 44 2.93 3.43 4.92
C ILE A 44 2.98 2.25 5.89
N ILE A 45 2.08 1.28 5.76
CA ILE A 45 2.07 0.08 6.58
C ILE A 45 3.36 -0.71 6.39
N ALA A 46 3.74 -1.00 5.15
CA ALA A 46 4.93 -1.80 4.86
C ALA A 46 6.20 -1.15 5.41
N ASN A 47 6.41 0.17 5.19
CA ASN A 47 7.55 0.89 5.74
C ASN A 47 7.55 0.87 7.27
N THR A 48 6.40 1.06 7.92
CA THR A 48 6.30 1.02 9.37
C THR A 48 6.67 -0.37 9.94
N LEU A 49 6.25 -1.45 9.27
CA LEU A 49 6.66 -2.81 9.64
C LEU A 49 8.16 -3.02 9.45
N ILE A 50 8.72 -2.53 8.34
CA ILE A 50 10.15 -2.61 8.03
C ILE A 50 10.99 -1.84 9.04
N ASP A 51 10.53 -0.67 9.47
CA ASP A 51 11.27 0.17 10.40
C ASP A 51 11.23 -0.36 11.84
N GLN A 52 10.16 -1.06 12.24
CA GLN A 52 9.92 -1.41 13.64
C GLN A 52 10.07 -2.90 13.98
N LEU A 53 10.00 -3.81 13.02
CA LEU A 53 10.25 -5.22 13.31
C LEU A 53 11.74 -5.45 13.55
N PRO A 54 12.14 -5.99 14.72
CA PRO A 54 13.54 -5.95 15.15
C PRO A 54 14.48 -6.85 14.35
N ASP A 55 13.94 -7.90 13.74
CA ASP A 55 14.72 -8.90 12.99
C ASP A 55 14.41 -8.90 11.49
N ILE A 56 13.65 -7.92 11.01
CA ILE A 56 13.31 -7.81 9.60
C ILE A 56 14.52 -7.38 8.77
N ARG A 57 14.73 -8.00 7.64
CA ARG A 57 15.80 -7.66 6.72
C ARG A 57 15.34 -7.77 5.27
N GLU A 58 15.96 -6.99 4.41
CA GLU A 58 15.77 -7.07 2.97
C GLU A 58 16.36 -8.39 2.46
N ILE A 59 15.55 -9.17 1.76
CA ILE A 59 15.93 -10.50 1.26
C ILE A 59 16.09 -10.52 -0.26
N GLY A 60 15.49 -9.56 -0.95
CA GLY A 60 15.50 -9.52 -2.41
C GLY A 60 14.53 -8.49 -2.97
N PHE A 61 14.24 -8.64 -4.24
CA PHE A 61 13.41 -7.69 -4.97
C PHE A 61 12.64 -8.39 -6.10
N LEU A 62 11.59 -7.72 -6.58
CA LEU A 62 10.93 -8.08 -7.83
C LEU A 62 11.45 -7.14 -8.94
N THR A 63 11.86 -7.73 -10.05
CA THR A 63 12.21 -7.00 -11.28
C THR A 63 11.20 -7.31 -12.38
N SER A 64 10.93 -6.32 -13.24
CA SER A 64 9.99 -6.46 -14.34
C SER A 64 10.28 -5.43 -15.43
N GLU A 65 10.09 -5.82 -16.70
CA GLU A 65 10.08 -4.86 -17.83
C GLU A 65 8.92 -3.84 -17.75
N TYR A 66 7.92 -4.11 -16.90
CA TYR A 66 6.78 -3.23 -16.70
C TYR A 66 6.96 -2.22 -15.57
N LEU A 67 8.05 -2.32 -14.81
CA LEU A 67 8.35 -1.29 -13.81
C LEU A 67 8.65 0.04 -14.53
N PRO A 68 8.11 1.15 -14.02
CA PRO A 68 8.42 2.46 -14.60
C PRO A 68 9.92 2.76 -14.44
N PRO A 69 10.52 3.64 -15.30
CA PRO A 69 11.92 3.99 -15.21
C PRO A 69 12.19 4.93 -14.03
N ILE A 70 12.02 4.42 -12.83
CA ILE A 70 12.16 5.13 -11.55
C ILE A 70 13.17 4.39 -10.67
N SER A 71 14.09 5.14 -10.08
CA SER A 71 14.97 4.66 -9.04
C SER A 71 14.51 5.21 -7.70
N VAL A 72 14.45 4.36 -6.70
CA VAL A 72 14.15 4.72 -5.31
C VAL A 72 15.47 4.86 -4.56
N PHE A 73 15.57 5.78 -3.64
CA PHE A 73 16.70 5.87 -2.73
C PHE A 73 16.22 6.19 -1.31
N TYR A 74 16.90 5.63 -0.34
CA TYR A 74 16.63 5.86 1.08
C TYR A 74 17.95 6.14 1.81
N LYS A 75 18.05 7.28 2.50
CA LYS A 75 19.28 7.74 3.15
C LYS A 75 20.51 7.71 2.24
N GLY A 76 20.33 8.09 0.96
CA GLY A 76 21.40 8.11 -0.06
C GLY A 76 21.74 6.74 -0.68
N VAL A 77 21.09 5.66 -0.26
CA VAL A 77 21.31 4.31 -0.82
C VAL A 77 20.23 4.01 -1.87
N LEU A 78 20.68 3.62 -3.06
CA LEU A 78 19.77 3.18 -4.13
C LEU A 78 19.07 1.86 -3.75
N LYS A 79 17.79 1.79 -4.07
CA LYS A 79 16.93 0.64 -3.77
C LYS A 79 16.09 0.28 -4.99
N HIS A 80 15.76 -1.01 -5.09
CA HIS A 80 14.78 -1.46 -6.10
C HIS A 80 13.39 -0.91 -5.81
N PRO A 81 12.57 -0.59 -6.84
CA PRO A 81 11.21 -0.07 -6.67
C PRO A 81 10.27 -1.04 -5.96
N PHE A 82 10.46 -2.34 -6.15
CA PHE A 82 9.73 -3.38 -5.44
C PHE A 82 10.72 -4.25 -4.64
N ARG A 83 10.62 -4.19 -3.33
CA ARG A 83 11.51 -4.90 -2.41
C ARG A 83 10.78 -5.93 -1.58
N LEU A 84 11.53 -6.96 -1.18
CA LEU A 84 11.05 -8.04 -0.33
C LEU A 84 11.87 -8.08 0.96
N TYR A 85 11.17 -8.16 2.06
CA TYR A 85 11.73 -8.26 3.41
C TYR A 85 11.18 -9.49 4.10
N TYR A 86 11.92 -10.03 5.06
CA TYR A 86 11.49 -11.15 5.89
C TYR A 86 11.86 -10.96 7.36
N SER A 87 10.91 -11.24 8.24
CA SER A 87 11.09 -11.31 9.69
C SER A 87 10.97 -12.76 10.16
N PRO A 88 12.09 -13.41 10.53
CA PRO A 88 12.09 -14.80 11.00
C PRO A 88 11.29 -15.05 12.27
N SER A 89 11.29 -14.09 13.22
CA SER A 89 10.57 -14.24 14.49
C SER A 89 9.05 -14.21 14.33
N LYS A 90 8.56 -13.48 13.34
CA LYS A 90 7.14 -13.34 13.04
C LYS A 90 6.68 -14.24 11.88
N ASN A 91 7.63 -14.85 11.17
CA ASN A 91 7.38 -15.57 9.94
C ASN A 91 6.58 -14.73 8.94
N LEU A 92 6.96 -13.47 8.80
CA LEU A 92 6.33 -12.48 7.94
C LEU A 92 7.23 -12.11 6.77
N ILE A 93 6.70 -12.20 5.55
CA ILE A 93 7.29 -11.60 4.37
C ILE A 93 6.56 -10.27 4.13
N VAL A 94 7.31 -9.20 3.90
CA VAL A 94 6.77 -7.88 3.56
C VAL A 94 7.27 -7.50 2.18
N GLY A 95 6.36 -7.38 1.22
CA GLY A 95 6.62 -6.84 -0.10
C GLY A 95 6.16 -5.39 -0.17
N ILE A 96 7.00 -4.48 -0.62
CA ILE A 96 6.67 -3.07 -0.77
C ILE A 96 6.95 -2.59 -2.18
N SER A 97 5.96 -1.92 -2.78
CA SER A 97 6.12 -1.12 -3.97
C SER A 97 5.70 0.31 -3.69
N GLU A 98 6.66 1.22 -3.64
CA GLU A 98 6.41 2.66 -3.44
C GLU A 98 6.05 3.36 -4.75
N VAL A 99 6.10 2.64 -5.86
CA VAL A 99 5.86 3.15 -7.20
C VAL A 99 4.62 2.50 -7.79
N PRO A 100 3.66 3.26 -8.30
CA PRO A 100 2.49 2.69 -8.96
C PRO A 100 2.90 2.05 -10.29
N PHE A 101 2.30 0.92 -10.62
CA PHE A 101 2.45 0.30 -11.94
C PHE A 101 1.58 1.04 -12.95
N GLN A 102 2.19 1.47 -14.06
CA GLN A 102 1.50 2.31 -15.05
C GLN A 102 0.71 1.51 -16.10
N VAL A 103 1.00 0.23 -16.25
CA VAL A 103 0.45 -0.59 -17.33
C VAL A 103 -0.37 -1.75 -16.78
N SER A 104 -1.66 -1.78 -17.08
CA SER A 104 -2.58 -2.82 -16.57
C SER A 104 -2.18 -4.25 -16.97
N THR A 105 -1.55 -4.43 -18.13
CA THR A 105 -1.01 -5.73 -18.57
C THR A 105 0.09 -6.26 -17.65
N ALA A 106 0.78 -5.37 -16.91
CA ALA A 106 1.77 -5.74 -15.91
C ALA A 106 1.17 -6.51 -14.74
N TYR A 107 -0.07 -6.18 -14.34
CA TYR A 107 -0.67 -6.69 -13.12
C TYR A 107 -0.77 -8.23 -13.12
N ASN A 108 -1.17 -8.82 -14.24
CA ASN A 108 -1.26 -10.28 -14.36
C ASN A 108 0.09 -10.97 -14.29
N ASP A 109 1.12 -10.40 -14.89
CA ASP A 109 2.47 -10.97 -14.87
C ASP A 109 3.10 -10.86 -13.47
N LEU A 110 2.91 -9.72 -12.81
CA LEU A 110 3.34 -9.48 -11.44
C LEU A 110 2.65 -10.39 -10.44
N SER A 111 1.31 -10.48 -10.50
CA SER A 111 0.54 -11.31 -9.57
C SER A 111 0.89 -12.79 -9.68
N LYS A 112 1.05 -13.30 -10.90
CA LYS A 112 1.52 -14.66 -11.12
C LYS A 112 2.92 -14.89 -10.56
N THR A 113 3.84 -13.96 -10.79
CA THR A 113 5.20 -14.03 -10.25
C THR A 113 5.19 -14.08 -8.73
N ILE A 114 4.40 -13.20 -8.10
CA ILE A 114 4.25 -13.11 -6.64
C ILE A 114 3.62 -14.40 -6.08
N CYS A 115 2.48 -14.83 -6.62
CA CYS A 115 1.77 -16.01 -6.12
C CYS A 115 2.53 -17.32 -6.34
N ASN A 116 3.18 -17.48 -7.50
CA ASN A 116 4.01 -18.65 -7.75
C ASN A 116 5.21 -18.73 -6.80
N TRP A 117 5.84 -17.58 -6.49
CA TRP A 117 6.91 -17.56 -5.50
C TRP A 117 6.36 -17.85 -4.09
N ALA A 118 5.25 -17.25 -3.71
CA ALA A 118 4.61 -17.50 -2.42
C ALA A 118 4.27 -18.99 -2.21
N LEU A 119 3.84 -19.68 -3.27
CA LEU A 119 3.50 -21.11 -3.25
C LEU A 119 4.69 -22.04 -3.45
N SER A 120 5.85 -21.51 -3.82
CA SER A 120 7.04 -22.34 -4.09
C SER A 120 7.48 -23.15 -2.87
N GLU A 121 8.23 -24.21 -3.10
CA GLU A 121 8.82 -25.07 -2.06
C GLU A 121 9.70 -24.29 -1.08
N ASP A 122 10.29 -23.19 -1.55
CA ASP A 122 11.17 -22.33 -0.74
C ASP A 122 10.42 -21.36 0.19
N VAL A 123 9.11 -21.15 -0.01
CA VAL A 123 8.32 -20.18 0.75
C VAL A 123 7.14 -20.84 1.45
N LYS A 124 6.30 -21.56 0.71
CA LYS A 124 5.07 -22.20 1.24
C LYS A 124 4.27 -21.24 2.11
N ALA A 125 3.98 -20.06 1.57
CA ALA A 125 3.17 -19.07 2.29
C ALA A 125 1.79 -19.66 2.61
N LYS A 126 1.27 -19.40 3.80
CA LYS A 126 -0.08 -19.81 4.19
C LYS A 126 -1.15 -18.86 3.73
N GLU A 127 -0.82 -17.58 3.58
CA GLU A 127 -1.77 -16.53 3.24
C GLU A 127 -1.10 -15.31 2.63
N ILE A 128 -1.85 -14.54 1.83
CA ILE A 128 -1.47 -13.22 1.33
C ILE A 128 -2.43 -12.18 1.89
N LEU A 129 -1.88 -11.05 2.35
CA LEU A 129 -2.61 -9.88 2.83
C LEU A 129 -2.24 -8.66 2.02
N ILE A 130 -3.25 -7.91 1.59
CA ILE A 130 -3.10 -6.63 0.91
C ILE A 130 -3.86 -5.52 1.63
N PHE A 131 -3.54 -4.27 1.28
CA PHE A 131 -4.18 -3.08 1.84
C PHE A 131 -4.67 -2.16 0.74
N GLN A 132 -5.82 -1.53 0.94
CA GLN A 132 -6.33 -0.53 0.02
C GLN A 132 -7.11 0.58 0.73
N GLY A 133 -6.92 1.82 0.29
CA GLY A 133 -7.76 2.94 0.70
C GLY A 133 -9.10 2.95 -0.02
N ILE A 134 -10.17 3.25 0.71
CA ILE A 134 -11.50 3.53 0.11
C ILE A 134 -11.62 5.04 -0.04
N PRO A 135 -11.61 5.60 -1.27
CA PRO A 135 -11.64 7.02 -1.48
C PRO A 135 -12.95 7.64 -0.97
N GLN A 136 -12.83 8.70 -0.17
CA GLN A 136 -13.95 9.53 0.25
C GLN A 136 -13.99 10.80 -0.62
N GLN A 137 -15.17 11.16 -1.11
CA GLN A 137 -15.30 12.20 -2.12
C GLN A 137 -15.06 13.63 -1.61
N LEU A 138 -15.39 13.96 -0.36
CA LEU A 138 -15.17 15.27 0.26
C LEU A 138 -15.39 15.17 1.78
N GLY A 139 -14.63 15.92 2.54
CA GLY A 139 -14.84 16.09 3.98
C GLY A 139 -13.61 15.78 4.82
N VAL A 140 -13.73 16.02 6.10
CA VAL A 140 -12.77 15.58 7.11
C VAL A 140 -13.15 14.16 7.49
N ILE A 141 -12.21 13.22 7.42
CA ILE A 141 -12.40 11.88 7.97
C ILE A 141 -12.06 11.97 9.45
N ASP A 142 -13.06 11.77 10.30
CA ASP A 142 -12.89 11.85 11.76
C ASP A 142 -12.52 10.49 12.35
N ASP A 143 -12.89 9.39 11.68
CA ASP A 143 -12.64 8.03 12.12
C ASP A 143 -12.17 7.17 10.94
N TYR A 144 -11.31 6.21 11.23
CA TYR A 144 -10.72 5.29 10.26
C TYR A 144 -11.08 3.84 10.56
N PRO A 145 -12.35 3.44 10.40
CA PRO A 145 -12.76 2.06 10.58
C PRO A 145 -12.02 1.15 9.61
N VAL A 146 -11.77 -0.08 10.04
CA VAL A 146 -11.12 -1.09 9.21
C VAL A 146 -12.17 -2.08 8.73
N TYR A 147 -12.22 -2.26 7.43
CA TYR A 147 -13.06 -3.23 6.75
C TYR A 147 -12.21 -4.34 6.15
N PHE A 148 -12.84 -5.47 5.81
CA PHE A 148 -12.14 -6.55 5.13
C PHE A 148 -12.98 -7.17 4.00
N ALA A 149 -12.27 -7.75 3.02
CA ALA A 149 -12.81 -8.72 2.08
C ALA A 149 -11.86 -9.92 2.02
N ALA A 150 -12.42 -11.12 2.06
CA ALA A 150 -11.63 -12.33 2.19
C ALA A 150 -12.33 -13.53 1.54
N GLU A 151 -11.59 -14.59 1.27
CA GLU A 151 -12.16 -15.89 0.96
C GLU A 151 -13.01 -16.42 2.12
N GLU A 152 -13.97 -17.29 1.81
CA GLU A 152 -14.93 -17.83 2.77
C GLU A 152 -14.25 -18.46 4.00
N ASN A 153 -13.18 -19.21 3.78
CA ASN A 153 -12.40 -19.81 4.87
C ASN A 153 -11.75 -18.76 5.77
N MET A 154 -11.25 -17.67 5.21
CA MET A 154 -10.62 -16.58 5.94
C MET A 154 -11.63 -15.74 6.71
N ILE A 155 -12.85 -15.56 6.19
CA ILE A 155 -13.92 -14.83 6.90
C ILE A 155 -14.16 -15.45 8.27
N LYS A 156 -14.25 -16.79 8.35
CA LYS A 156 -14.43 -17.48 9.64
C LYS A 156 -13.26 -17.22 10.58
N LYS A 157 -12.02 -17.37 10.10
CA LYS A 157 -10.80 -17.11 10.89
C LYS A 157 -10.77 -15.67 11.43
N LEU A 158 -11.12 -14.67 10.61
CA LEU A 158 -11.12 -13.26 11.02
C LEU A 158 -12.22 -12.97 12.05
N LYS A 159 -13.42 -13.55 11.91
CA LYS A 159 -14.50 -13.42 12.87
C LYS A 159 -14.18 -14.06 14.22
N ASP A 160 -13.52 -15.22 14.23
CA ASP A 160 -13.13 -15.93 15.46
C ASP A 160 -12.10 -15.15 16.29
N LEU A 161 -11.38 -14.19 15.68
CA LEU A 161 -10.43 -13.32 16.37
C LEU A 161 -11.07 -12.16 17.15
N ASN A 162 -12.39 -11.96 17.04
CA ASN A 162 -13.13 -10.88 17.72
C ASN A 162 -12.47 -9.50 17.51
N LEU A 163 -12.10 -9.21 16.27
CA LEU A 163 -11.51 -7.94 15.87
C LEU A 163 -12.59 -6.90 15.62
N GLU A 164 -12.25 -5.63 15.82
CA GLU A 164 -13.10 -4.49 15.44
C GLU A 164 -12.97 -4.21 13.95
N ILE A 165 -13.40 -5.16 13.13
CA ILE A 165 -13.40 -5.08 11.66
C ILE A 165 -14.71 -5.63 11.12
N GLU A 166 -15.20 -5.03 10.03
CA GLU A 166 -16.45 -5.44 9.38
C GLU A 166 -16.19 -5.88 7.94
N PRO A 167 -16.94 -6.86 7.43
CA PRO A 167 -16.84 -7.21 6.02
C PRO A 167 -17.41 -6.09 5.15
N VAL A 168 -16.76 -5.82 4.02
CA VAL A 168 -17.36 -4.97 2.96
C VAL A 168 -18.48 -5.75 2.33
N GLU A 169 -19.73 -5.23 2.40
CA GLU A 169 -20.88 -5.93 1.85
C GLU A 169 -20.81 -6.13 0.33
N LYS A 170 -20.33 -5.11 -0.38
CA LYS A 170 -20.21 -5.12 -1.83
C LYS A 170 -19.18 -4.09 -2.29
N GLY A 171 -18.31 -4.47 -3.21
CA GLY A 171 -17.31 -3.55 -3.74
C GLY A 171 -16.55 -4.14 -4.92
N ILE A 172 -15.69 -3.33 -5.49
CA ILE A 172 -14.74 -3.69 -6.55
C ILE A 172 -13.36 -3.25 -6.12
N ILE A 173 -12.41 -4.16 -6.15
CA ILE A 173 -10.99 -3.87 -5.95
C ILE A 173 -10.37 -3.66 -7.33
N VAL A 174 -9.55 -2.64 -7.48
CA VAL A 174 -8.89 -2.28 -8.73
C VAL A 174 -7.39 -2.19 -8.51
N GLY A 175 -6.61 -2.53 -9.53
CA GLY A 175 -5.15 -2.40 -9.49
C GLY A 175 -4.43 -3.73 -9.28
N PRO A 176 -3.14 -3.69 -8.93
CA PRO A 176 -2.34 -4.89 -8.69
C PRO A 176 -2.89 -5.71 -7.52
N GLU A 177 -3.52 -5.09 -6.55
CA GLU A 177 -4.20 -5.74 -5.43
C GLU A 177 -5.25 -6.74 -5.91
N ALA A 178 -6.11 -6.30 -6.84
CA ALA A 178 -7.16 -7.15 -7.41
C ALA A 178 -6.59 -8.37 -8.12
N THR A 179 -5.52 -8.19 -8.90
CA THR A 179 -4.92 -9.30 -9.64
C THR A 179 -4.19 -10.29 -8.74
N VAL A 180 -3.56 -9.82 -7.65
CA VAL A 180 -2.97 -10.70 -6.63
C VAL A 180 -4.04 -11.53 -5.93
N LEU A 181 -5.15 -10.90 -5.50
CA LEU A 181 -6.26 -11.63 -4.88
C LEU A 181 -6.87 -12.66 -5.82
N ASN A 182 -7.12 -12.30 -7.09
CA ASN A 182 -7.66 -13.23 -8.09
C ASN A 182 -6.71 -14.39 -8.37
N GLU A 183 -5.41 -14.15 -8.42
CA GLU A 183 -4.41 -15.20 -8.62
C GLU A 183 -4.32 -16.11 -7.39
N ALA A 184 -4.39 -15.55 -6.18
CA ALA A 184 -4.44 -16.31 -4.93
C ALA A 184 -5.68 -17.21 -4.88
N LEU A 185 -6.87 -16.67 -5.17
CA LEU A 185 -8.13 -17.42 -5.31
C LEU A 185 -8.00 -18.59 -6.29
N SER A 186 -7.43 -18.33 -7.47
CA SER A 186 -7.27 -19.34 -8.52
C SER A 186 -6.34 -20.49 -8.10
N ASN A 187 -5.36 -20.19 -7.25
CA ASN A 187 -4.39 -21.16 -6.74
C ASN A 187 -4.74 -21.71 -5.35
N LYS A 188 -5.91 -21.35 -4.78
CA LYS A 188 -6.36 -21.75 -3.44
C LYS A 188 -5.38 -21.37 -2.33
N LEU A 189 -4.70 -20.26 -2.50
CA LEU A 189 -3.90 -19.64 -1.45
C LEU A 189 -4.81 -18.68 -0.67
N ASP A 190 -4.92 -18.90 0.63
CA ASP A 190 -5.71 -18.02 1.50
C ASP A 190 -5.31 -16.55 1.26
N ALA A 191 -6.29 -15.68 1.01
CA ALA A 191 -6.02 -14.27 0.76
C ALA A 191 -7.12 -13.37 1.32
N TYR A 192 -6.73 -12.19 1.78
CA TYR A 192 -7.68 -11.17 2.22
C TYR A 192 -7.11 -9.77 2.06
N ALA A 193 -8.02 -8.81 2.01
CA ALA A 193 -7.71 -7.39 1.94
C ALA A 193 -8.25 -6.67 3.16
N LEU A 194 -7.50 -5.71 3.68
CA LEU A 194 -7.96 -4.74 4.69
C LEU A 194 -8.09 -3.37 4.05
N PHE A 195 -9.17 -2.69 4.40
CA PHE A 195 -9.53 -1.39 3.85
C PHE A 195 -9.76 -0.37 4.95
N THR A 196 -9.55 0.89 4.63
CA THR A 196 -9.94 2.03 5.48
C THR A 196 -10.32 3.21 4.60
N PRO A 197 -11.21 4.11 5.04
CA PRO A 197 -11.49 5.36 4.34
C PRO A 197 -10.22 6.21 4.21
N VAL A 198 -10.03 6.84 3.04
CA VAL A 198 -8.88 7.72 2.80
C VAL A 198 -9.27 8.92 1.95
N LEU A 199 -8.47 9.96 2.04
CA LEU A 199 -8.44 11.05 1.05
C LEU A 199 -7.44 10.72 -0.06
N GLU A 200 -7.43 11.48 -1.15
CA GLU A 200 -6.44 11.35 -2.24
C GLU A 200 -5.01 11.82 -1.87
N ILE A 201 -4.72 11.85 -0.59
CA ILE A 201 -3.44 12.24 0.01
C ILE A 201 -2.96 11.13 0.93
N PRO A 202 -1.67 11.11 1.31
CA PRO A 202 -1.18 10.18 2.32
C PRO A 202 -2.04 10.22 3.59
N THR A 203 -2.50 9.07 4.04
CA THR A 203 -3.43 8.94 5.18
C THR A 203 -2.81 8.05 6.27
N PRO A 204 -1.83 8.58 7.05
CA PRO A 204 -1.14 7.80 8.08
C PRO A 204 -2.06 7.27 9.18
N GLU A 205 -3.13 8.00 9.51
CA GLU A 205 -4.10 7.58 10.53
C GLU A 205 -4.85 6.32 10.09
N GLY A 206 -5.24 6.23 8.81
CA GLY A 206 -5.85 5.02 8.27
C GLY A 206 -4.88 3.82 8.30
N ALA A 207 -3.61 4.06 7.98
CA ALA A 207 -2.57 3.04 8.12
C ALA A 207 -2.39 2.61 9.58
N ALA A 208 -2.42 3.56 10.53
CA ALA A 208 -2.35 3.27 11.96
C ALA A 208 -3.49 2.37 12.44
N SER A 209 -4.72 2.63 11.98
CA SER A 209 -5.89 1.79 12.30
C SER A 209 -5.70 0.35 11.78
N ILE A 210 -5.24 0.16 10.56
CA ILE A 210 -4.94 -1.17 10.03
C ILE A 210 -3.79 -1.83 10.81
N ILE A 211 -2.72 -1.11 11.15
CA ILE A 211 -1.61 -1.66 11.96
C ILE A 211 -2.10 -2.11 13.34
N ALA A 212 -3.03 -1.41 13.95
CA ALA A 212 -3.64 -1.84 15.22
C ALA A 212 -4.32 -3.21 15.08
N ILE A 213 -4.97 -3.49 13.95
CA ILE A 213 -5.54 -4.80 13.62
C ILE A 213 -4.43 -5.84 13.39
N LEU A 214 -3.38 -5.50 12.62
CA LEU A 214 -2.23 -6.40 12.40
C LEU A 214 -1.53 -6.78 13.72
N ASN A 215 -1.41 -5.82 14.64
CA ASN A 215 -0.87 -6.07 15.99
C ASN A 215 -1.66 -7.17 16.71
N LYS A 216 -2.99 -7.17 16.58
CA LYS A 216 -3.86 -8.19 17.19
C LYS A 216 -3.74 -9.54 16.45
N ILE A 217 -3.81 -9.55 15.11
CA ILE A 217 -3.76 -10.79 14.29
C ILE A 217 -2.42 -11.52 14.44
N TYR A 218 -1.31 -10.79 14.31
CA TYR A 218 0.04 -11.38 14.23
C TYR A 218 0.85 -11.21 15.52
N LYS A 219 0.22 -10.69 16.59
CA LYS A 219 0.89 -10.42 17.88
C LYS A 219 2.14 -9.58 17.69
N LEU A 220 2.02 -8.52 16.89
CA LEU A 220 3.06 -7.54 16.68
C LEU A 220 3.04 -6.51 17.82
N LYS A 221 4.06 -5.66 17.89
CA LYS A 221 4.16 -4.56 18.86
C LYS A 221 4.60 -3.28 18.12
N ILE A 222 3.92 -3.00 17.02
CA ILE A 222 4.20 -1.83 16.19
C ILE A 222 3.55 -0.61 16.84
N ASP A 223 4.34 0.42 17.10
CA ASP A 223 3.86 1.70 17.60
C ASP A 223 3.31 2.56 16.46
N THR A 224 2.13 3.11 16.63
CA THR A 224 1.45 3.95 15.64
C THR A 224 1.39 5.44 16.04
N ALA A 225 1.96 5.82 17.18
CA ALA A 225 1.89 7.19 17.68
C ALA A 225 2.45 8.22 16.70
N GLN A 226 3.59 7.92 16.08
CA GLN A 226 4.20 8.78 15.07
C GLN A 226 3.33 8.93 13.83
N LEU A 227 2.66 7.88 13.37
CA LEU A 227 1.72 7.95 12.24
C LEU A 227 0.53 8.86 12.55
N MET A 228 0.00 8.79 13.76
CA MET A 228 -1.09 9.65 14.20
C MET A 228 -0.68 11.12 14.27
N GLU A 229 0.56 11.41 14.66
CA GLU A 229 1.11 12.76 14.65
C GLU A 229 1.31 13.29 13.22
N GLN A 230 1.92 12.51 12.35
CA GLN A 230 2.09 12.85 10.93
C GLN A 230 0.76 13.14 10.24
N GLY A 231 -0.27 12.39 10.52
CA GLY A 231 -1.60 12.62 9.99
C GLY A 231 -2.19 13.97 10.41
N LYS A 232 -2.03 14.35 11.69
CA LYS A 232 -2.43 15.67 12.17
C LYS A 232 -1.71 16.80 11.45
N GLU A 233 -0.40 16.66 11.24
CA GLU A 233 0.39 17.66 10.50
C GLU A 233 -0.06 17.80 9.03
N ILE A 234 -0.34 16.67 8.36
CA ILE A 234 -0.84 16.68 6.99
C ILE A 234 -2.20 17.39 6.92
N LYS A 235 -3.12 17.06 7.81
CA LYS A 235 -4.44 17.72 7.90
C LYS A 235 -4.32 19.22 8.14
N ALA A 236 -3.46 19.63 9.06
CA ALA A 236 -3.24 21.03 9.36
C ALA A 236 -2.74 21.83 8.14
N LYS A 237 -1.74 21.28 7.43
CA LYS A 237 -1.22 21.87 6.19
C LYS A 237 -2.28 21.97 5.10
N MET A 238 -3.13 20.96 4.95
CA MET A 238 -4.21 21.00 3.97
C MET A 238 -5.26 22.04 4.29
N LEU A 239 -5.62 22.17 5.56
CA LEU A 239 -6.58 23.20 6.01
C LEU A 239 -6.03 24.61 5.70
N GLU A 240 -4.76 24.85 5.97
CA GLU A 240 -4.07 26.11 5.65
C GLU A 240 -4.08 26.40 4.14
N LEU A 241 -3.77 25.39 3.31
CA LEU A 241 -3.80 25.52 1.85
C LEU A 241 -5.20 25.80 1.32
N ALA A 242 -6.22 25.14 1.86
CA ALA A 242 -7.61 25.37 1.50
C ALA A 242 -8.07 26.80 1.86
N GLN A 243 -7.69 27.30 3.04
CA GLN A 243 -7.98 28.68 3.46
C GLN A 243 -7.30 29.69 2.52
N LYS A 244 -6.02 29.51 2.21
CA LYS A 244 -5.30 30.36 1.25
C LYS A 244 -5.94 30.34 -0.14
N ALA A 245 -6.34 29.17 -0.63
CA ALA A 245 -7.04 29.08 -1.92
C ALA A 245 -8.37 29.84 -1.94
N GLN A 246 -9.15 29.77 -0.85
CA GLN A 246 -10.38 30.54 -0.70
C GLN A 246 -10.13 32.06 -0.64
N GLU A 247 -9.07 32.49 0.04
CA GLU A 247 -8.68 33.91 0.08
C GLU A 247 -8.28 34.42 -1.31
N TYR A 248 -7.50 33.65 -2.06
CA TYR A 248 -7.16 33.99 -3.45
C TYR A 248 -8.40 34.09 -4.36
N GLN A 249 -9.36 33.19 -4.23
CA GLN A 249 -10.61 33.25 -5.00
C GLN A 249 -11.44 34.51 -4.62
N LYS A 250 -11.53 34.85 -3.35
CA LYS A 250 -12.21 36.09 -2.89
C LYS A 250 -11.54 37.34 -3.41
N GLN A 251 -10.21 37.41 -3.44
CA GLN A 251 -9.46 38.53 -3.98
C GLN A 251 -9.64 38.72 -5.49
N GLN A 252 -9.80 37.63 -6.24
CA GLN A 252 -10.07 37.71 -7.68
C GLN A 252 -11.53 38.08 -8.01
N GLN A 253 -12.46 37.93 -7.07
CA GLN A 253 -13.86 38.30 -7.22
C GLN A 253 -14.18 39.74 -6.79
N LEU A 254 -13.19 40.50 -6.27
CA LEU A 254 -13.36 41.93 -6.05
C LEU A 254 -13.52 42.63 -7.40
N PRO A 255 -14.58 43.38 -7.65
CA PRO A 255 -14.78 44.05 -8.90
C PRO A 255 -13.62 45.04 -9.14
N SER A 256 -12.94 44.88 -10.28
CA SER A 256 -12.00 45.89 -10.76
C SER A 256 -12.74 47.22 -10.80
N SER A 257 -12.17 48.23 -10.13
CA SER A 257 -12.67 49.59 -10.10
C SER A 257 -13.12 50.04 -11.50
N PRO A 258 -14.22 50.80 -11.63
CA PRO A 258 -14.65 51.28 -12.93
C PRO A 258 -13.50 52.03 -13.59
N LYS A 259 -13.07 51.63 -14.74
CA LYS A 259 -12.19 52.44 -15.58
C LYS A 259 -12.92 53.71 -15.87
N GLU A 260 -12.40 54.82 -15.35
CA GLU A 260 -12.84 56.15 -15.72
C GLU A 260 -12.85 56.28 -17.24
N GLY A 261 -14.03 56.63 -17.77
CA GLY A 261 -14.25 56.81 -19.19
C GLY A 261 -13.43 57.98 -19.69
N TYR A 262 -12.48 57.70 -20.58
CA TYR A 262 -11.94 58.74 -21.45
C TYR A 262 -12.98 59.06 -22.50
N THR A 263 -13.66 60.17 -22.26
CA THR A 263 -14.51 60.82 -23.25
C THR A 263 -13.56 61.38 -24.33
N GLN A 264 -13.49 60.77 -25.48
CA GLN A 264 -12.84 61.35 -26.68
C GLN A 264 -13.80 62.33 -27.30
N TYR A 265 -13.45 63.61 -27.17
CA TYR A 265 -13.91 64.66 -28.07
C TYR A 265 -13.20 64.47 -29.44
N PHE A 266 -13.98 64.24 -30.46
CA PHE A 266 -13.66 64.61 -31.84
C PHE A 266 -14.93 65.15 -32.49
N GLN A 267 -14.79 66.43 -32.88
CA GLN A 267 -15.62 67.12 -33.90
C GLN A 267 -15.43 66.52 -35.29
#